data_49480f0272a95f6ee2967015401043a7
#
_entry.id   49480f0272a95f6ee2967015401043a7
#
_cell.length_a   1.000
_cell.length_b   1.000
_cell.length_c   1.000
_cell.angle_alpha   90.00
_cell.angle_beta   90.00
_cell.angle_gamma   90.00
#
_symmetry.space_group_name_H-M   'P 1'
#
loop_
_entity.id
_entity.type
_entity.pdbx_description
1 polymer ?
#
loop_
_entity_poly.entity_id
_entity_poly.type
_entity_poly.pdbx_seq_one_letter_code
_entity_poly.pdbx_strand_id
1 'polypeptide(L)'
;MSEDILKKIVDKRRADIERLGLTFGFDIPEKRTVGRCEFLGRPGPILEVKRASPSKGDIAPDLVPADLACTYAAAGAQAISVLTETNFFKGTLADLITVAKAVDNGDGTKKCAVLRKDFLLFEDEIDIAYRCGADAVLLIARILDDEQLIKMAKRAQSFEMQAFVEVREPDDLRKLNLVLEALGESAEKTIVAGVNSRDLATFHIDPMVPAAIRNRLPSKAVFESGVHTPADAAFARSLGFKGILVGEAVAKNPPLAAKLVSAFGDADENRRGDFWKIFAERRDAKRAAYAAAMSDAGVQDAAALAAKIPMVKICGITREEDGFAAAEMGADMLGFVFSNTKRLTNEKFVRNFTQLLRSEYEAEGKLCPLFIGVITETTTEEGKTAIKLAAEGVLDAVQFHGFAAPAFDAIPADASERLSGAEGDRIQDMAPIGRTSLQGDVPATLPCYNALRIGSAEDFENFAAIRKHGEPRVLLDAKVEGIPGGSGQRIPEELLREKAGETPFWLAGGIIPENVSEVCSKFSPELVDVSSGVEDAPGIKNAEKMMQLFEAMNCL
;
A
#
# COMPACT_ATOMS: atom_id res chain seq x y z
N MET A 1 -0.96 -6.51 27.16
CA MET A 1 -0.19 -5.47 26.43
C MET A 1 0.98 -6.18 25.80
N SER A 2 1.04 -6.27 24.49
CA SER A 2 2.23 -6.81 23.78
C SER A 2 3.40 -5.86 24.06
N GLU A 3 4.50 -6.39 24.54
CA GLU A 3 5.74 -5.63 24.74
C GLU A 3 6.16 -5.00 23.41
N ASP A 4 6.42 -3.69 23.36
CA ASP A 4 6.85 -3.00 22.14
C ASP A 4 8.19 -3.58 21.67
N ILE A 5 8.15 -4.40 20.63
CA ILE A 5 9.32 -5.11 20.10
C ILE A 5 10.41 -4.13 19.64
N LEU A 6 10.03 -2.96 19.13
CA LEU A 6 10.98 -1.93 18.71
C LEU A 6 11.79 -1.42 19.91
N LYS A 7 11.10 -1.12 21.01
CA LYS A 7 11.76 -0.71 22.26
C LYS A 7 12.71 -1.81 22.76
N LYS A 8 12.28 -3.07 22.75
CA LYS A 8 13.11 -4.22 23.15
C LYS A 8 14.37 -4.35 22.30
N ILE A 9 14.27 -4.18 20.99
CA ILE A 9 15.43 -4.22 20.08
C ILE A 9 16.39 -3.08 20.41
N VAL A 10 15.88 -1.85 20.57
CA VAL A 10 16.69 -0.67 20.88
C VAL A 10 17.40 -0.80 22.23
N ASP A 11 16.68 -1.22 23.28
CA ASP A 11 17.25 -1.41 24.61
C ASP A 11 18.37 -2.48 24.61
N LYS A 12 18.12 -3.61 23.92
CA LYS A 12 19.11 -4.66 23.74
C LYS A 12 20.35 -4.17 22.99
N ARG A 13 20.12 -3.40 21.92
CA ARG A 13 21.22 -2.83 21.13
C ARG A 13 22.09 -1.88 21.94
N ARG A 14 21.49 -0.99 22.76
CA ARG A 14 22.24 -0.09 23.64
C ARG A 14 23.14 -0.88 24.61
N ALA A 15 22.58 -1.90 25.27
CA ALA A 15 23.32 -2.75 26.18
C ALA A 15 24.47 -3.52 25.49
N ASP A 16 24.25 -3.97 24.25
CA ASP A 16 25.31 -4.64 23.49
C ASP A 16 26.41 -3.68 23.03
N ILE A 17 26.06 -2.45 22.64
CA ILE A 17 27.04 -1.41 22.29
C ILE A 17 27.90 -1.04 23.50
N GLU A 18 27.31 -0.87 24.69
CA GLU A 18 28.05 -0.62 25.92
C GLU A 18 29.03 -1.75 26.25
N ARG A 19 28.65 -2.99 26.00
CA ARG A 19 29.46 -4.19 26.30
C ARG A 19 30.50 -4.52 25.25
N LEU A 20 30.17 -4.36 23.95
CA LEU A 20 30.97 -4.86 22.83
C LEU A 20 31.56 -3.76 21.96
N GLY A 21 31.19 -2.50 22.20
CA GLY A 21 31.50 -1.37 21.34
C GLY A 21 30.66 -1.34 20.06
N LEU A 22 30.81 -0.28 19.28
CA LEU A 22 30.02 0.01 18.07
C LEU A 22 30.24 -0.99 16.93
N THR A 23 31.34 -1.74 16.95
CA THR A 23 31.63 -2.77 15.93
C THR A 23 31.13 -4.16 16.34
N PHE A 24 30.55 -4.31 17.53
CA PHE A 24 30.13 -5.62 18.09
C PHE A 24 31.23 -6.68 18.09
N GLY A 25 32.49 -6.25 18.21
CA GLY A 25 33.68 -7.11 18.20
C GLY A 25 34.12 -7.59 16.81
N PHE A 26 33.47 -7.13 15.74
CA PHE A 26 33.90 -7.45 14.37
C PHE A 26 35.09 -6.57 13.95
N ASP A 27 36.04 -7.18 13.25
CA ASP A 27 37.09 -6.45 12.56
C ASP A 27 36.53 -5.71 11.36
N ILE A 28 36.72 -4.40 11.31
CA ILE A 28 36.27 -3.57 10.19
C ILE A 28 37.47 -2.90 9.52
N PRO A 29 37.42 -2.61 8.22
CA PRO A 29 38.52 -1.91 7.54
C PRO A 29 38.79 -0.53 8.18
N GLU A 30 40.05 -0.11 8.24
CA GLU A 30 40.40 1.24 8.69
C GLU A 30 39.84 2.32 7.76
N LYS A 31 39.76 2.02 6.47
CA LYS A 31 39.22 2.89 5.42
C LYS A 31 38.39 2.08 4.43
N ARG A 32 37.49 2.75 3.71
CA ARG A 32 36.73 2.13 2.63
C ARG A 32 37.66 1.59 1.53
N THR A 33 37.43 0.35 1.10
CA THR A 33 38.27 -0.36 0.10
C THR A 33 37.50 -0.76 -1.15
N VAL A 34 36.22 -0.50 -1.21
CA VAL A 34 35.32 -0.85 -2.34
C VAL A 34 34.77 0.40 -3.01
N GLY A 35 34.37 0.29 -4.26
CA GLY A 35 33.75 1.36 -5.04
C GLY A 35 32.47 1.91 -4.42
N ARG A 36 31.85 2.87 -5.10
CA ARG A 36 30.59 3.53 -4.69
C ARG A 36 29.51 3.38 -5.75
N CYS A 37 28.27 3.40 -5.29
CA CYS A 37 27.09 3.44 -6.15
C CYS A 37 26.02 4.32 -5.50
N GLU A 38 25.31 5.10 -6.29
CA GLU A 38 24.19 5.88 -5.77
C GLU A 38 23.03 4.94 -5.37
N PHE A 39 22.62 5.05 -4.10
CA PHE A 39 21.46 4.31 -3.60
C PHE A 39 20.18 4.91 -4.18
N LEU A 40 19.41 4.19 -4.91
CA LEU A 40 18.22 4.67 -5.63
C LEU A 40 18.55 5.77 -6.69
N GLY A 41 19.65 5.63 -7.42
CA GLY A 41 20.01 6.50 -8.55
C GLY A 41 19.07 6.36 -9.74
N ARG A 42 18.40 5.22 -9.86
CA ARG A 42 17.27 4.94 -10.79
C ARG A 42 16.15 4.20 -10.05
N PRO A 43 14.91 4.19 -10.57
CA PRO A 43 13.85 3.36 -9.99
C PRO A 43 14.22 1.87 -10.03
N GLY A 44 13.91 1.14 -8.95
CA GLY A 44 14.15 -0.30 -8.91
C GLY A 44 14.05 -0.92 -7.51
N PRO A 45 13.93 -2.25 -7.43
CA PRO A 45 13.88 -2.99 -6.18
C PRO A 45 15.19 -2.95 -5.39
N ILE A 46 15.05 -2.87 -4.06
CA ILE A 46 16.08 -3.08 -3.05
C ILE A 46 15.83 -4.46 -2.48
N LEU A 47 16.73 -5.40 -2.73
CA LEU A 47 16.58 -6.79 -2.31
C LEU A 47 17.39 -7.07 -1.05
N GLU A 48 16.78 -7.72 -0.05
CA GLU A 48 17.35 -7.82 1.29
C GLU A 48 17.99 -9.17 1.56
N VAL A 49 19.23 -9.17 2.01
CA VAL A 49 19.96 -10.30 2.59
C VAL A 49 19.54 -10.46 4.05
N LYS A 50 18.75 -11.51 4.34
CA LYS A 50 18.06 -11.69 5.61
C LYS A 50 17.96 -13.14 6.04
N ARG A 51 18.52 -13.48 7.23
CA ARG A 51 18.47 -14.83 7.80
C ARG A 51 17.25 -15.08 8.66
N ALA A 52 16.82 -14.08 9.42
CA ALA A 52 15.74 -14.22 10.40
C ALA A 52 14.96 -12.91 10.55
N SER A 53 13.82 -12.98 11.25
CA SER A 53 13.08 -11.81 11.71
C SER A 53 12.34 -12.09 13.02
N PRO A 54 12.01 -11.06 13.83
CA PRO A 54 11.25 -11.25 15.08
C PRO A 54 9.90 -11.94 14.89
N SER A 55 9.22 -11.68 13.76
CA SER A 55 7.87 -12.21 13.49
C SER A 55 7.84 -13.63 12.91
N LYS A 56 8.92 -14.09 12.29
CA LYS A 56 8.96 -15.37 11.56
C LYS A 56 10.05 -16.34 12.06
N GLY A 57 10.93 -15.88 12.97
CA GLY A 57 12.12 -16.66 13.33
C GLY A 57 13.07 -16.80 12.14
N ASP A 58 13.62 -17.99 11.96
CA ASP A 58 14.54 -18.29 10.86
C ASP A 58 13.82 -18.30 9.50
N ILE A 59 14.38 -17.61 8.52
CA ILE A 59 13.85 -17.46 7.16
C ILE A 59 14.75 -18.22 6.17
N ALA A 60 16.05 -17.92 6.18
CA ALA A 60 17.08 -18.54 5.36
C ALA A 60 18.41 -18.62 6.16
N PRO A 61 18.49 -19.49 7.20
CA PRO A 61 19.62 -19.50 8.12
C PRO A 61 20.96 -19.81 7.44
N ASP A 62 20.93 -20.65 6.40
CA ASP A 62 22.12 -21.14 5.69
C ASP A 62 22.52 -20.28 4.48
N LEU A 63 21.87 -19.11 4.27
CA LEU A 63 22.20 -18.23 3.14
C LEU A 63 23.67 -17.80 3.18
N VAL A 64 24.28 -17.80 2.00
CA VAL A 64 25.63 -17.24 1.78
C VAL A 64 25.46 -15.81 1.24
N PRO A 65 25.83 -14.76 2.01
CA PRO A 65 25.56 -13.37 1.64
C PRO A 65 26.12 -12.94 0.29
N ALA A 66 27.35 -13.40 -0.05
CA ALA A 66 27.97 -13.06 -1.33
C ALA A 66 27.22 -13.65 -2.53
N ASP A 67 26.82 -14.92 -2.45
CA ASP A 67 26.15 -15.63 -3.55
C ASP A 67 24.75 -15.03 -3.79
N LEU A 68 24.02 -14.74 -2.71
CA LEU A 68 22.72 -14.12 -2.79
C LEU A 68 22.80 -12.68 -3.34
N ALA A 69 23.83 -11.92 -2.93
CA ALA A 69 24.08 -10.58 -3.46
C ALA A 69 24.38 -10.60 -4.96
N CYS A 70 25.21 -11.56 -5.43
CA CYS A 70 25.48 -11.74 -6.86
C CYS A 70 24.22 -12.11 -7.63
N THR A 71 23.37 -12.98 -7.08
CA THR A 71 22.08 -13.35 -7.67
C THR A 71 21.15 -12.14 -7.80
N TYR A 72 21.04 -11.32 -6.76
CA TYR A 72 20.21 -10.11 -6.77
C TYR A 72 20.73 -9.06 -7.76
N ALA A 73 22.06 -8.84 -7.79
CA ALA A 73 22.67 -7.93 -8.74
C ALA A 73 22.44 -8.39 -10.20
N ALA A 74 22.60 -9.70 -10.47
CA ALA A 74 22.33 -10.30 -11.78
C ALA A 74 20.84 -10.18 -12.19
N ALA A 75 19.91 -10.24 -11.24
CA ALA A 75 18.49 -10.01 -11.48
C ALA A 75 18.16 -8.53 -11.79
N GLY A 76 19.10 -7.60 -11.63
CA GLY A 76 18.91 -6.17 -11.89
C GLY A 76 18.46 -5.36 -10.68
N ALA A 77 18.68 -5.85 -9.45
CA ALA A 77 18.42 -5.07 -8.24
C ALA A 77 19.09 -3.70 -8.29
N GLN A 78 18.39 -2.65 -7.86
CA GLN A 78 18.94 -1.31 -7.75
C GLN A 78 19.90 -1.19 -6.57
N ALA A 79 19.57 -1.87 -5.47
CA ALA A 79 20.42 -1.95 -4.30
C ALA A 79 20.22 -3.28 -3.55
N ILE A 80 21.17 -3.60 -2.69
CA ILE A 80 21.09 -4.72 -1.76
C ILE A 80 21.04 -4.18 -0.34
N SER A 81 19.99 -4.52 0.39
CA SER A 81 19.84 -4.26 1.81
C SER A 81 20.52 -5.38 2.60
N VAL A 82 21.41 -5.03 3.53
CA VAL A 82 22.10 -6.01 4.37
C VAL A 82 21.75 -5.75 5.83
N LEU A 83 21.06 -6.70 6.45
CA LEU A 83 20.82 -6.66 7.89
C LEU A 83 22.12 -6.87 8.66
N THR A 84 22.40 -6.00 9.63
CA THR A 84 23.58 -6.09 10.50
C THR A 84 23.23 -6.24 11.98
N GLU A 85 21.95 -6.33 12.31
CA GLU A 85 21.46 -6.59 13.67
C GLU A 85 21.59 -8.08 14.01
N THR A 86 22.30 -8.37 15.13
CA THR A 86 22.78 -9.73 15.43
C THR A 86 21.80 -10.59 16.21
N ASN A 87 20.94 -10.01 17.06
CA ASN A 87 20.11 -10.75 18.01
C ASN A 87 18.81 -11.30 17.38
N PHE A 88 18.12 -10.46 16.63
CA PHE A 88 16.78 -10.75 16.12
C PHE A 88 16.78 -11.09 14.62
N PHE A 89 17.73 -10.53 13.87
CA PHE A 89 17.82 -10.73 12.43
C PHE A 89 19.00 -11.61 12.01
N LYS A 90 19.90 -11.94 12.94
CA LYS A 90 21.09 -12.78 12.73
C LYS A 90 22.01 -12.26 11.62
N GLY A 91 22.06 -10.93 11.44
CA GLY A 91 22.97 -10.26 10.52
C GLY A 91 24.25 -9.79 11.20
N THR A 92 25.27 -9.41 10.43
CA THR A 92 26.56 -8.97 10.97
C THR A 92 27.22 -7.89 10.10
N LEU A 93 28.18 -7.12 10.67
CA LEU A 93 29.04 -6.23 9.88
C LEU A 93 29.92 -7.00 8.89
N ALA A 94 30.27 -8.26 9.20
CA ALA A 94 31.00 -9.12 8.28
C ALA A 94 30.17 -9.46 7.03
N ASP A 95 28.84 -9.63 7.16
CA ASP A 95 27.96 -9.81 6.02
C ASP A 95 27.94 -8.56 5.12
N LEU A 96 27.88 -7.36 5.73
CA LEU A 96 27.93 -6.09 5.00
C LEU A 96 29.21 -5.95 4.18
N ILE A 97 30.37 -6.22 4.79
CA ILE A 97 31.67 -6.20 4.12
C ILE A 97 31.71 -7.21 2.97
N THR A 98 31.19 -8.42 3.21
CA THR A 98 31.17 -9.51 2.23
C THR A 98 30.30 -9.15 1.03
N VAL A 99 29.11 -8.65 1.25
CA VAL A 99 28.19 -8.19 0.18
C VAL A 99 28.80 -7.01 -0.58
N ALA A 100 29.34 -6.02 0.10
CA ALA A 100 29.95 -4.86 -0.53
C ALA A 100 31.11 -5.25 -1.48
N LYS A 101 31.92 -6.25 -1.10
CA LYS A 101 32.97 -6.81 -1.95
C LYS A 101 32.43 -7.62 -3.13
N ALA A 102 31.37 -8.41 -2.92
CA ALA A 102 30.78 -9.26 -3.96
C ALA A 102 30.18 -8.46 -5.14
N VAL A 103 29.71 -7.24 -4.87
CA VAL A 103 29.13 -6.36 -5.90
C VAL A 103 30.10 -5.29 -6.41
N ASP A 104 31.33 -5.25 -5.91
CA ASP A 104 32.37 -4.32 -6.35
C ASP A 104 32.91 -4.71 -7.74
N ASN A 105 33.12 -3.72 -8.62
CA ASN A 105 33.68 -3.93 -9.95
C ASN A 105 35.21 -3.84 -9.97
N GLY A 106 35.83 -3.35 -8.88
CA GLY A 106 37.26 -3.16 -8.78
C GLY A 106 37.83 -1.90 -9.46
N ASP A 107 36.98 -1.13 -10.13
CA ASP A 107 37.30 0.11 -10.84
C ASP A 107 36.83 1.38 -10.12
N GLY A 108 36.45 1.27 -8.86
CA GLY A 108 35.84 2.35 -8.08
C GLY A 108 34.32 2.43 -8.16
N THR A 109 33.67 1.55 -8.94
CA THR A 109 32.21 1.45 -9.08
C THR A 109 31.69 0.13 -8.53
N LYS A 110 30.37 0.00 -8.43
CA LYS A 110 29.67 -1.24 -8.03
C LYS A 110 28.54 -1.59 -9.02
N LYS A 111 28.17 -2.87 -9.06
CA LYS A 111 27.03 -3.38 -9.83
C LYS A 111 25.70 -2.80 -9.34
N CYS A 112 25.56 -2.62 -8.02
CA CYS A 112 24.42 -2.00 -7.35
C CYS A 112 24.85 -1.44 -5.99
N ALA A 113 24.04 -0.55 -5.43
CA ALA A 113 24.32 0.06 -4.13
C ALA A 113 24.10 -0.92 -2.97
N VAL A 114 24.71 -0.64 -1.82
CA VAL A 114 24.58 -1.44 -0.59
C VAL A 114 24.06 -0.57 0.55
N LEU A 115 22.93 -0.98 1.14
CA LEU A 115 22.31 -0.37 2.31
C LEU A 115 22.71 -1.14 3.58
N ARG A 116 23.26 -0.47 4.59
CA ARG A 116 23.30 -1.01 5.95
C ARG A 116 21.94 -0.85 6.60
N LYS A 117 21.24 -1.96 6.84
CA LYS A 117 19.94 -1.99 7.51
C LYS A 117 20.11 -2.46 8.94
N ASP A 118 19.92 -1.54 9.89
CA ASP A 118 20.15 -1.76 11.30
C ASP A 118 19.43 -0.66 12.13
N PHE A 119 19.35 -0.81 13.45
CA PHE A 119 18.77 0.17 14.37
C PHE A 119 19.88 1.12 14.85
N LEU A 120 20.36 2.00 13.97
CA LEU A 120 21.48 2.90 14.26
C LEU A 120 21.06 3.99 15.26
N LEU A 121 21.90 4.23 16.28
CA LEU A 121 21.61 5.14 17.40
C LEU A 121 22.67 6.23 17.57
N PHE A 122 23.84 6.08 16.97
CA PHE A 122 24.99 6.96 17.18
C PHE A 122 25.62 7.37 15.85
N GLU A 123 26.14 8.61 15.81
CA GLU A 123 26.75 9.19 14.60
C GLU A 123 27.96 8.37 14.12
N ASP A 124 28.79 7.85 15.04
CA ASP A 124 29.96 7.03 14.70
C ASP A 124 29.62 5.74 13.95
N GLU A 125 28.39 5.24 14.06
CA GLU A 125 27.93 4.07 13.31
C GLU A 125 27.83 4.33 11.80
N ILE A 126 27.72 5.62 11.41
CA ILE A 126 27.74 6.05 10.00
C ILE A 126 29.15 5.87 9.43
N ASP A 127 30.18 6.22 10.19
CA ASP A 127 31.59 6.04 9.80
C ASP A 127 31.92 4.55 9.62
N ILE A 128 31.44 3.72 10.55
CA ILE A 128 31.57 2.28 10.47
C ILE A 128 30.89 1.75 9.19
N ALA A 129 29.67 2.18 8.90
CA ALA A 129 28.94 1.78 7.69
C ALA A 129 29.72 2.15 6.41
N TYR A 130 30.23 3.38 6.34
CA TYR A 130 31.05 3.84 5.22
C TYR A 130 32.31 2.97 5.02
N ARG A 131 33.05 2.72 6.09
CA ARG A 131 34.25 1.88 6.07
C ARG A 131 33.96 0.43 5.67
N CYS A 132 32.81 -0.11 6.08
CA CYS A 132 32.35 -1.45 5.69
C CYS A 132 31.83 -1.51 4.24
N GLY A 133 31.73 -0.38 3.54
CA GLY A 133 31.37 -0.33 2.12
C GLY A 133 29.89 -0.05 1.85
N ALA A 134 29.12 0.42 2.83
CA ALA A 134 27.74 0.86 2.59
C ALA A 134 27.68 2.13 1.74
N ASP A 135 26.67 2.24 0.88
CA ASP A 135 26.38 3.43 0.07
C ASP A 135 25.20 4.21 0.66
N ALA A 136 24.43 3.55 1.52
CA ALA A 136 23.34 4.15 2.29
C ALA A 136 23.24 3.53 3.68
N VAL A 137 22.60 4.24 4.59
CA VAL A 137 22.30 3.80 5.96
C VAL A 137 20.84 4.01 6.29
N LEU A 138 20.24 3.06 7.03
CA LEU A 138 18.88 3.21 7.55
C LEU A 138 18.89 4.10 8.79
N LEU A 139 18.04 5.12 8.80
CA LEU A 139 17.73 5.96 9.96
C LEU A 139 16.23 5.87 10.25
N ILE A 140 15.87 5.24 11.37
CA ILE A 140 14.48 5.06 11.77
C ILE A 140 14.03 6.29 12.55
N ALA A 141 13.16 7.12 11.98
CA ALA A 141 12.73 8.37 12.60
C ALA A 141 12.10 8.16 13.99
N ARG A 142 11.39 7.05 14.19
CA ARG A 142 10.70 6.72 15.44
C ARG A 142 11.62 6.48 16.63
N ILE A 143 12.87 6.02 16.42
CA ILE A 143 13.82 5.71 17.51
C ILE A 143 14.86 6.80 17.76
N LEU A 144 14.93 7.80 16.91
CA LEU A 144 15.87 8.92 16.98
C LEU A 144 15.11 10.19 17.37
N ASP A 145 15.72 11.03 18.21
CA ASP A 145 15.21 12.37 18.42
C ASP A 145 15.55 13.29 17.21
N ASP A 146 14.99 14.50 17.21
CA ASP A 146 15.13 15.45 16.09
C ASP A 146 16.59 15.79 15.82
N GLU A 147 17.38 16.05 16.88
CA GLU A 147 18.79 16.44 16.77
C GLU A 147 19.66 15.29 16.29
N GLN A 148 19.46 14.09 16.82
CA GLN A 148 20.20 12.88 16.41
C GLN A 148 19.94 12.56 14.95
N LEU A 149 18.68 12.58 14.50
CA LEU A 149 18.30 12.25 13.13
C LEU A 149 18.98 13.24 12.14
N ILE A 150 18.94 14.55 12.45
CA ILE A 150 19.59 15.57 11.62
C ILE A 150 21.12 15.39 11.60
N LYS A 151 21.76 15.13 12.75
CA LYS A 151 23.20 14.92 12.84
C LYS A 151 23.65 13.70 12.03
N MET A 152 22.94 12.58 12.18
CA MET A 152 23.26 11.34 11.46
C MET A 152 23.04 11.48 9.95
N ALA A 153 22.00 12.19 9.51
CA ALA A 153 21.77 12.48 8.10
C ALA A 153 22.89 13.37 7.51
N LYS A 154 23.31 14.43 8.22
CA LYS A 154 24.45 15.27 7.83
C LYS A 154 25.77 14.48 7.81
N ARG A 155 25.95 13.55 8.75
CA ARG A 155 27.13 12.67 8.74
C ARG A 155 27.15 11.75 7.53
N ALA A 156 26.01 11.15 7.16
CA ALA A 156 25.90 10.37 5.93
C ALA A 156 26.23 11.22 4.69
N GLN A 157 25.70 12.44 4.62
CA GLN A 157 26.01 13.40 3.57
C GLN A 157 27.53 13.70 3.46
N SER A 158 28.23 13.85 4.58
CA SER A 158 29.68 14.15 4.58
C SER A 158 30.53 13.04 3.95
N PHE A 159 30.03 11.82 3.89
CA PHE A 159 30.59 10.68 3.18
C PHE A 159 29.99 10.49 1.78
N GLU A 160 29.11 11.41 1.33
CA GLU A 160 28.30 11.27 0.12
C GLU A 160 27.50 9.96 0.08
N MET A 161 27.15 9.43 1.26
CA MET A 161 26.19 8.35 1.41
C MET A 161 24.77 8.91 1.46
N GLN A 162 23.79 8.09 1.08
CA GLN A 162 22.40 8.47 1.26
C GLN A 162 21.88 8.00 2.62
N ALA A 163 21.07 8.86 3.25
CA ALA A 163 20.32 8.51 4.46
C ALA A 163 18.94 8.02 4.04
N PHE A 164 18.67 6.75 4.29
CA PHE A 164 17.37 6.12 4.09
C PHE A 164 16.55 6.31 5.35
N VAL A 165 15.67 7.33 5.37
CA VAL A 165 14.88 7.73 6.54
C VAL A 165 13.56 6.98 6.51
N GLU A 166 13.39 6.01 7.42
CA GLU A 166 12.16 5.24 7.57
C GLU A 166 11.13 6.03 8.39
N VAL A 167 9.92 6.19 7.83
CA VAL A 167 8.78 6.89 8.42
C VAL A 167 7.51 6.06 8.33
N ARG A 168 6.57 6.30 9.24
CA ARG A 168 5.23 5.69 9.22
C ARG A 168 4.16 6.60 9.81
N GLU A 169 4.43 7.17 10.98
CA GLU A 169 3.48 7.96 11.76
C GLU A 169 3.63 9.46 11.47
N PRO A 170 2.63 10.29 11.83
CA PRO A 170 2.69 11.74 11.59
C PRO A 170 3.93 12.42 12.18
N ASP A 171 4.41 12.00 13.36
CA ASP A 171 5.62 12.56 13.98
C ASP A 171 6.89 12.20 13.20
N ASP A 172 6.95 10.99 12.62
CA ASP A 172 8.06 10.59 11.75
C ASP A 172 8.15 11.50 10.51
N LEU A 173 6.99 11.86 9.92
CA LEU A 173 6.92 12.79 8.79
C LEU A 173 7.37 14.21 9.18
N ARG A 174 7.01 14.67 10.39
CA ARG A 174 7.50 15.94 10.94
C ARG A 174 9.02 15.93 11.04
N LYS A 175 9.60 14.86 11.59
CA LYS A 175 11.05 14.68 11.71
C LYS A 175 11.75 14.64 10.35
N LEU A 176 11.17 13.92 9.38
CA LEU A 176 11.68 13.91 8.01
C LEU A 176 11.74 15.33 7.42
N ASN A 177 10.68 16.14 7.59
CA ASN A 177 10.66 17.51 7.11
C ASN A 177 11.77 18.37 7.78
N LEU A 178 12.03 18.21 9.07
CA LEU A 178 13.14 18.89 9.74
C LEU A 178 14.50 18.50 9.14
N VAL A 179 14.69 17.24 8.77
CA VAL A 179 15.92 16.79 8.10
C VAL A 179 16.02 17.41 6.71
N LEU A 180 14.93 17.43 5.93
CA LEU A 180 14.92 18.06 4.59
C LEU A 180 15.26 19.54 4.67
N GLU A 181 14.68 20.28 5.61
CA GLU A 181 14.98 21.69 5.86
C GLU A 181 16.45 21.90 6.28
N ALA A 182 16.95 21.06 7.19
CA ALA A 182 18.32 21.17 7.70
C ALA A 182 19.41 20.86 6.66
N LEU A 183 19.09 20.11 5.61
CA LEU A 183 19.97 19.77 4.48
C LEU A 183 19.79 20.71 3.28
N GLY A 184 18.65 21.40 3.17
CA GLY A 184 18.34 22.33 2.08
C GLY A 184 18.45 21.66 0.70
N GLU A 185 19.07 22.34 -0.27
CA GLU A 185 19.20 21.84 -1.64
C GLU A 185 19.90 20.47 -1.76
N SER A 186 20.73 20.11 -0.80
CA SER A 186 21.42 18.82 -0.79
C SER A 186 20.52 17.64 -0.38
N ALA A 187 19.33 17.91 0.18
CA ALA A 187 18.39 16.88 0.62
C ALA A 187 17.98 15.95 -0.52
N GLU A 188 17.74 16.47 -1.73
CA GLU A 188 17.32 15.67 -2.89
C GLU A 188 18.33 14.56 -3.27
N LYS A 189 19.63 14.82 -3.06
CA LYS A 189 20.69 13.85 -3.32
C LYS A 189 20.93 12.92 -2.13
N THR A 190 20.74 13.43 -0.91
CA THR A 190 21.13 12.75 0.33
C THR A 190 19.99 11.91 0.90
N ILE A 191 18.74 12.36 0.82
CA ILE A 191 17.61 11.72 1.49
C ILE A 191 16.82 10.81 0.55
N VAL A 192 16.60 9.60 1.01
CA VAL A 192 15.60 8.66 0.47
C VAL A 192 14.61 8.36 1.59
N ALA A 193 13.32 8.60 1.38
CA ALA A 193 12.31 8.28 2.38
C ALA A 193 11.86 6.82 2.24
N GLY A 194 11.81 6.08 3.34
CA GLY A 194 11.22 4.74 3.41
C GLY A 194 9.87 4.77 4.10
N VAL A 195 8.88 4.05 3.57
CA VAL A 195 7.60 3.89 4.27
C VAL A 195 7.35 2.42 4.58
N ASN A 196 7.33 2.10 5.86
CA ASN A 196 7.08 0.74 6.28
C ASN A 196 5.57 0.46 6.38
N SER A 197 5.04 -0.38 5.47
CA SER A 197 3.65 -0.82 5.54
C SER A 197 3.39 -1.73 6.74
N ARG A 198 4.43 -2.32 7.33
CA ARG A 198 4.35 -3.15 8.53
C ARG A 198 4.37 -2.29 9.78
N ASP A 199 3.39 -2.47 10.63
CA ASP A 199 3.43 -1.97 12.00
C ASP A 199 4.42 -2.81 12.83
N LEU A 200 5.42 -2.17 13.42
CA LEU A 200 6.46 -2.88 14.18
C LEU A 200 5.96 -3.37 15.55
N ALA A 201 4.84 -2.85 16.07
CA ALA A 201 4.27 -3.30 17.34
C ALA A 201 3.34 -4.51 17.16
N THR A 202 2.53 -4.52 16.10
CA THR A 202 1.51 -5.55 15.84
C THR A 202 1.91 -6.55 14.75
N PHE A 203 2.94 -6.23 13.96
CA PHE A 203 3.35 -6.91 12.72
C PHE A 203 2.30 -6.93 11.61
N HIS A 204 1.19 -6.23 11.79
CA HIS A 204 0.19 -6.07 10.74
C HIS A 204 0.74 -5.29 9.54
N ILE A 205 0.42 -5.75 8.34
CA ILE A 205 0.85 -5.09 7.09
C ILE A 205 -0.38 -4.44 6.44
N ASP A 206 -0.30 -3.12 6.23
CA ASP A 206 -1.32 -2.37 5.50
C ASP A 206 -0.70 -1.56 4.36
N PRO A 207 -0.90 -1.97 3.08
CA PRO A 207 -0.37 -1.27 1.92
C PRO A 207 -0.99 0.13 1.71
N MET A 208 -2.09 0.44 2.43
CA MET A 208 -2.71 1.76 2.36
C MET A 208 -1.98 2.81 3.21
N VAL A 209 -1.12 2.41 4.15
CA VAL A 209 -0.29 3.36 4.92
C VAL A 209 0.71 4.08 4.00
N PRO A 210 1.53 3.39 3.20
CA PRO A 210 2.36 4.06 2.20
C PRO A 210 1.57 4.88 1.19
N ALA A 211 0.40 4.39 0.75
CA ALA A 211 -0.46 5.12 -0.18
C ALA A 211 -0.92 6.48 0.39
N ALA A 212 -1.35 6.51 1.66
CA ALA A 212 -1.87 7.70 2.33
C ALA A 212 -0.85 8.83 2.49
N ILE A 213 0.44 8.49 2.59
CA ILE A 213 1.48 9.50 2.86
C ILE A 213 2.38 9.78 1.66
N ARG A 214 2.21 9.05 0.53
CA ARG A 214 3.10 9.15 -0.63
C ARG A 214 3.28 10.58 -1.14
N ASN A 215 2.21 11.36 -1.22
CA ASN A 215 2.24 12.74 -1.72
C ASN A 215 2.96 13.72 -0.77
N ARG A 216 3.23 13.31 0.47
CA ARG A 216 3.95 14.08 1.50
C ARG A 216 5.44 13.76 1.55
N LEU A 217 5.91 12.84 0.72
CA LEU A 217 7.29 12.37 0.69
C LEU A 217 8.08 13.01 -0.46
N PRO A 218 9.41 13.08 -0.36
CA PRO A 218 10.27 13.47 -1.47
C PRO A 218 10.11 12.52 -2.67
N SER A 219 10.63 12.93 -3.83
CA SER A 219 10.56 12.15 -5.07
C SER A 219 11.18 10.76 -4.92
N LYS A 220 12.32 10.66 -4.22
CA LYS A 220 12.98 9.39 -3.89
C LYS A 220 12.32 8.77 -2.67
N ALA A 221 11.31 7.96 -2.89
CA ALA A 221 10.63 7.21 -1.84
C ALA A 221 10.58 5.71 -2.14
N VAL A 222 10.65 4.89 -1.08
CA VAL A 222 10.67 3.43 -1.10
C VAL A 222 9.49 2.87 -0.33
N PHE A 223 8.78 1.93 -0.92
CA PHE A 223 7.71 1.16 -0.29
C PHE A 223 8.33 -0.07 0.40
N GLU A 224 8.16 -0.19 1.72
CA GLU A 224 8.74 -1.28 2.51
C GLU A 224 7.67 -2.23 3.04
N SER A 225 8.00 -3.50 3.08
CA SER A 225 7.15 -4.60 3.53
C SER A 225 5.93 -4.89 2.65
N GLY A 226 5.41 -6.13 2.74
CA GLY A 226 4.16 -6.52 2.08
C GLY A 226 4.24 -6.78 0.57
N VAL A 227 5.42 -6.72 -0.04
CA VAL A 227 5.61 -7.06 -1.46
C VAL A 227 5.96 -8.55 -1.56
N HIS A 228 5.06 -9.34 -2.11
CA HIS A 228 5.18 -10.79 -2.25
C HIS A 228 5.05 -11.28 -3.69
N THR A 229 4.44 -10.48 -4.56
CA THR A 229 4.13 -10.82 -5.96
C THR A 229 4.57 -9.70 -6.91
N PRO A 230 4.72 -9.99 -8.21
CA PRO A 230 4.92 -8.96 -9.23
C PRO A 230 3.85 -7.88 -9.22
N ALA A 231 2.59 -8.24 -8.97
CA ALA A 231 1.48 -7.30 -8.89
C ALA A 231 1.60 -6.32 -7.69
N ASP A 232 2.13 -6.78 -6.53
CA ASP A 232 2.42 -5.87 -5.41
C ASP A 232 3.53 -4.87 -5.77
N ALA A 233 4.53 -5.31 -6.54
CA ALA A 233 5.59 -4.45 -7.02
C ALA A 233 5.06 -3.37 -7.99
N ALA A 234 4.19 -3.76 -8.94
CA ALA A 234 3.52 -2.85 -9.86
C ALA A 234 2.57 -1.90 -9.13
N PHE A 235 1.85 -2.37 -8.10
CA PHE A 235 1.03 -1.53 -7.23
C PHE A 235 1.88 -0.43 -6.56
N ALA A 236 2.97 -0.78 -5.90
CA ALA A 236 3.84 0.21 -5.26
C ALA A 236 4.38 1.24 -6.29
N ARG A 237 4.71 0.78 -7.49
CA ARG A 237 5.17 1.65 -8.57
C ARG A 237 4.05 2.58 -9.07
N SER A 238 2.80 2.09 -9.17
CA SER A 238 1.63 2.87 -9.59
C SER A 238 1.33 4.03 -8.63
N LEU A 239 1.67 3.88 -7.34
CA LEU A 239 1.60 4.95 -6.34
C LEU A 239 2.69 6.03 -6.51
N GLY A 240 3.68 5.83 -7.41
CA GLY A 240 4.79 6.75 -7.63
C GLY A 240 6.03 6.50 -6.76
N PHE A 241 6.13 5.36 -6.07
CA PHE A 241 7.36 4.99 -5.39
C PHE A 241 8.48 4.72 -6.39
N LYS A 242 9.70 5.13 -6.05
CA LYS A 242 10.90 4.91 -6.88
C LYS A 242 11.64 3.63 -6.51
N GLY A 243 11.30 3.01 -5.38
CA GLY A 243 11.84 1.72 -4.94
C GLY A 243 10.84 0.91 -4.15
N ILE A 244 11.08 -0.39 -4.09
CA ILE A 244 10.47 -1.33 -3.14
C ILE A 244 11.57 -2.04 -2.37
N LEU A 245 11.38 -2.26 -1.06
CA LEU A 245 12.31 -3.06 -0.27
C LEU A 245 11.69 -4.42 0.04
N VAL A 246 12.32 -5.49 -0.44
CA VAL A 246 11.80 -6.87 -0.37
C VAL A 246 12.81 -7.79 0.29
N GLY A 247 12.42 -8.41 1.40
CA GLY A 247 13.27 -9.33 2.16
C GLY A 247 12.75 -10.77 2.12
N GLU A 248 11.70 -11.07 2.89
CA GLU A 248 11.24 -12.44 3.14
C GLU A 248 10.94 -13.22 1.85
N ALA A 249 10.22 -12.60 0.90
CA ALA A 249 9.78 -13.27 -0.32
C ALA A 249 10.96 -13.73 -1.20
N VAL A 250 11.96 -12.87 -1.37
CA VAL A 250 13.15 -13.16 -2.20
C VAL A 250 14.18 -14.02 -1.46
N ALA A 251 14.28 -13.94 -0.13
CA ALA A 251 15.14 -14.84 0.64
C ALA A 251 14.67 -16.29 0.60
N LYS A 252 13.34 -16.51 0.60
CA LYS A 252 12.71 -17.83 0.46
C LYS A 252 12.69 -18.35 -0.99
N ASN A 253 12.59 -17.44 -1.96
CA ASN A 253 12.49 -17.75 -3.37
C ASN A 253 13.34 -16.77 -4.22
N PRO A 254 14.68 -16.92 -4.28
CA PRO A 254 15.55 -16.02 -5.03
C PRO A 254 15.18 -15.79 -6.51
N PRO A 255 14.65 -16.77 -7.26
CA PRO A 255 14.16 -16.55 -8.63
C PRO A 255 13.04 -15.51 -8.77
N LEU A 256 12.30 -15.21 -7.69
CA LEU A 256 11.30 -14.17 -7.68
C LEU A 256 11.91 -12.77 -7.92
N ALA A 257 13.19 -12.57 -7.59
CA ALA A 257 13.88 -11.29 -7.74
C ALA A 257 13.74 -10.69 -9.15
N ALA A 258 14.02 -11.50 -10.19
CA ALA A 258 13.93 -11.05 -11.58
C ALA A 258 12.49 -10.65 -11.98
N LYS A 259 11.49 -11.39 -11.49
CA LYS A 259 10.07 -11.06 -11.75
C LYS A 259 9.66 -9.74 -11.10
N LEU A 260 10.11 -9.49 -9.86
CA LEU A 260 9.84 -8.22 -9.17
C LEU A 260 10.55 -7.05 -9.84
N VAL A 261 11.79 -7.25 -10.31
CA VAL A 261 12.55 -6.22 -11.04
C VAL A 261 11.82 -5.84 -12.33
N SER A 262 11.39 -6.83 -13.13
CA SER A 262 10.63 -6.60 -14.36
C SER A 262 9.32 -5.88 -14.07
N ALA A 263 8.46 -6.42 -13.21
CA ALA A 263 7.14 -5.85 -12.92
C ALA A 263 7.21 -4.41 -12.35
N PHE A 264 8.22 -4.13 -11.51
CA PHE A 264 8.43 -2.78 -11.01
C PHE A 264 8.96 -1.83 -12.10
N GLY A 265 9.85 -2.32 -12.98
CA GLY A 265 10.44 -1.54 -14.07
C GLY A 265 9.45 -1.24 -15.20
N ASP A 266 8.54 -2.18 -15.48
CA ASP A 266 7.54 -2.09 -16.56
C ASP A 266 6.31 -1.25 -16.14
N ALA A 267 6.10 -1.01 -14.85
CA ALA A 267 5.03 -0.18 -14.33
C ALA A 267 5.47 1.29 -14.14
N ASP A 268 4.51 2.19 -14.09
CA ASP A 268 4.70 3.61 -13.79
C ASP A 268 3.59 4.15 -12.88
N GLU A 269 3.83 5.35 -12.32
CA GLU A 269 2.80 6.12 -11.63
C GLU A 269 1.62 6.35 -12.58
N ASN A 270 0.41 6.06 -12.11
CA ASN A 270 -0.77 6.07 -12.96
C ASN A 270 -2.04 6.34 -12.16
N ARG A 271 -3.14 6.58 -12.87
CA ARG A 271 -4.44 6.95 -12.28
C ARG A 271 -5.03 5.90 -11.34
N ARG A 272 -4.72 4.61 -11.52
CA ARG A 272 -5.15 3.57 -10.57
C ARG A 272 -4.45 3.73 -9.23
N GLY A 273 -3.14 4.04 -9.24
CA GLY A 273 -2.40 4.40 -8.04
C GLY A 273 -2.91 5.70 -7.41
N ASP A 274 -3.25 6.72 -8.22
CA ASP A 274 -3.81 7.98 -7.74
C ASP A 274 -5.13 7.78 -7.00
N PHE A 275 -6.02 6.94 -7.51
CA PHE A 275 -7.26 6.58 -6.82
C PHE A 275 -6.99 6.04 -5.41
N TRP A 276 -6.02 5.12 -5.27
CA TRP A 276 -5.68 4.53 -3.98
C TRP A 276 -5.01 5.53 -3.04
N LYS A 277 -4.16 6.43 -3.55
CA LYS A 277 -3.58 7.53 -2.74
C LYS A 277 -4.69 8.44 -2.19
N ILE A 278 -5.58 8.90 -3.06
CA ILE A 278 -6.70 9.79 -2.68
C ILE A 278 -7.63 9.12 -1.67
N PHE A 279 -8.00 7.86 -1.90
CA PHE A 279 -8.83 7.10 -0.95
C PHE A 279 -8.16 7.00 0.42
N ALA A 280 -6.89 6.62 0.47
CA ALA A 280 -6.14 6.46 1.71
C ALA A 280 -5.99 7.78 2.47
N GLU A 281 -5.65 8.88 1.78
CA GLU A 281 -5.56 10.21 2.35
C GLU A 281 -6.89 10.67 2.97
N ARG A 282 -7.99 10.47 2.25
CA ARG A 282 -9.34 10.85 2.72
C ARG A 282 -9.77 10.03 3.93
N ARG A 283 -9.54 8.72 3.90
CA ARG A 283 -9.78 7.83 5.04
C ARG A 283 -9.06 8.31 6.29
N ASP A 284 -7.77 8.58 6.17
CA ASP A 284 -6.93 8.98 7.30
C ASP A 284 -7.29 10.38 7.80
N ALA A 285 -7.64 11.32 6.89
CA ALA A 285 -8.12 12.65 7.26
C ALA A 285 -9.47 12.58 8.02
N LYS A 286 -10.41 11.77 7.54
CA LYS A 286 -11.71 11.54 8.20
C LYS A 286 -11.52 10.97 9.62
N ARG A 287 -10.68 9.96 9.76
CA ARG A 287 -10.35 9.35 11.05
C ARG A 287 -9.65 10.32 11.99
N ALA A 288 -8.70 11.10 11.49
CA ALA A 288 -8.02 12.11 12.28
C ALA A 288 -8.98 13.21 12.78
N ALA A 289 -9.89 13.69 11.93
CA ALA A 289 -10.91 14.66 12.31
C ALA A 289 -11.86 14.12 13.39
N TYR A 290 -12.29 12.86 13.24
CA TYR A 290 -13.12 12.19 14.25
C TYR A 290 -12.38 12.04 15.58
N ALA A 291 -11.12 11.57 15.54
CA ALA A 291 -10.29 11.43 16.74
C ALA A 291 -10.11 12.76 17.48
N ALA A 292 -9.87 13.86 16.76
CA ALA A 292 -9.77 15.20 17.34
C ALA A 292 -11.08 15.63 18.03
N ALA A 293 -12.21 15.49 17.34
CA ALA A 293 -13.52 15.83 17.90
C ALA A 293 -13.86 15.01 19.16
N MET A 294 -13.55 13.71 19.17
CA MET A 294 -13.77 12.84 20.34
C MET A 294 -12.82 13.19 21.49
N SER A 295 -11.56 13.53 21.19
CA SER A 295 -10.60 13.97 22.20
C SER A 295 -11.02 15.29 22.85
N ASP A 296 -11.49 16.27 22.07
CA ASP A 296 -12.01 17.53 22.55
C ASP A 296 -13.28 17.35 23.42
N ALA A 297 -14.07 16.32 23.14
CA ALA A 297 -15.21 15.90 23.97
C ALA A 297 -14.80 15.10 25.21
N GLY A 298 -13.50 14.87 25.45
CA GLY A 298 -12.98 14.14 26.62
C GLY A 298 -13.12 12.62 26.55
N VAL A 299 -13.34 12.06 25.36
CA VAL A 299 -13.46 10.62 25.17
C VAL A 299 -12.09 9.96 25.25
N GLN A 300 -11.94 8.97 26.15
CA GLN A 300 -10.73 8.15 26.22
C GLN A 300 -10.63 7.23 24.98
N ASP A 301 -9.39 6.96 24.55
CA ASP A 301 -9.11 6.10 23.39
C ASP A 301 -9.72 6.59 22.06
N ALA A 302 -9.90 7.93 21.89
CA ALA A 302 -10.46 8.56 20.70
C ALA A 302 -9.84 8.04 19.39
N ALA A 303 -8.51 7.81 19.36
CA ALA A 303 -7.83 7.26 18.20
C ALA A 303 -8.25 5.81 17.87
N ALA A 304 -8.48 4.98 18.88
CA ALA A 304 -8.94 3.60 18.70
C ALA A 304 -10.39 3.55 18.18
N LEU A 305 -11.24 4.47 18.63
CA LEU A 305 -12.59 4.63 18.10
C LEU A 305 -12.56 5.15 16.65
N ALA A 306 -11.77 6.17 16.38
CA ALA A 306 -11.62 6.73 15.04
C ALA A 306 -11.15 5.68 14.00
N ALA A 307 -10.29 4.74 14.41
CA ALA A 307 -9.84 3.66 13.54
C ALA A 307 -10.99 2.75 13.04
N LYS A 308 -12.12 2.72 13.73
CA LYS A 308 -13.31 1.93 13.38
C LYS A 308 -14.31 2.68 12.51
N ILE A 309 -14.15 4.00 12.34
CA ILE A 309 -15.06 4.80 11.51
C ILE A 309 -14.88 4.42 10.05
N PRO A 310 -15.93 3.92 9.37
CA PRO A 310 -15.84 3.55 7.97
C PRO A 310 -15.94 4.77 7.04
N MET A 311 -15.41 4.62 5.84
CA MET A 311 -15.84 5.41 4.69
C MET A 311 -17.26 4.97 4.29
N VAL A 312 -18.02 5.85 3.66
CA VAL A 312 -19.41 5.59 3.26
C VAL A 312 -19.57 5.75 1.76
N LYS A 313 -20.07 4.72 1.10
CA LYS A 313 -20.48 4.79 -0.30
C LYS A 313 -21.99 4.68 -0.39
N ILE A 314 -22.64 5.65 -1.05
CA ILE A 314 -24.06 5.57 -1.45
C ILE A 314 -24.12 5.19 -2.92
N CYS A 315 -24.63 3.99 -3.21
CA CYS A 315 -24.58 3.37 -4.52
C CYS A 315 -25.93 3.36 -5.23
N GLY A 316 -25.94 3.48 -6.56
CA GLY A 316 -27.14 3.47 -7.38
C GLY A 316 -27.81 4.85 -7.47
N ILE A 317 -27.01 5.90 -7.62
CA ILE A 317 -27.48 7.28 -7.85
C ILE A 317 -27.99 7.38 -9.30
N THR A 318 -29.25 7.82 -9.44
CA THR A 318 -29.94 8.01 -10.73
C THR A 318 -30.57 9.39 -10.86
N ARG A 319 -30.63 10.17 -9.77
CA ARG A 319 -31.20 11.52 -9.70
C ARG A 319 -30.22 12.48 -9.05
N GLU A 320 -30.23 13.76 -9.51
CA GLU A 320 -29.34 14.80 -8.98
C GLU A 320 -29.62 15.06 -7.49
N GLU A 321 -30.89 15.20 -7.11
CA GLU A 321 -31.29 15.46 -5.73
C GLU A 321 -30.78 14.39 -4.75
N ASP A 322 -30.77 13.11 -5.16
CA ASP A 322 -30.25 12.01 -4.34
C ASP A 322 -28.73 12.09 -4.17
N GLY A 323 -28.03 12.45 -5.23
CA GLY A 323 -26.58 12.60 -5.22
C GLY A 323 -26.13 13.77 -4.37
N PHE A 324 -26.80 14.93 -4.49
CA PHE A 324 -26.53 16.09 -3.65
C PHE A 324 -26.80 15.80 -2.17
N ALA A 325 -27.97 15.23 -1.86
CA ALA A 325 -28.32 14.90 -0.48
C ALA A 325 -27.31 13.92 0.15
N ALA A 326 -26.88 12.88 -0.59
CA ALA A 326 -25.88 11.95 -0.10
C ALA A 326 -24.52 12.62 0.15
N ALA A 327 -24.09 13.53 -0.74
CA ALA A 327 -22.83 14.25 -0.61
C ALA A 327 -22.87 15.22 0.59
N GLU A 328 -23.95 15.99 0.76
CA GLU A 328 -24.14 16.91 1.89
C GLU A 328 -24.17 16.18 3.24
N MET A 329 -24.71 14.96 3.30
CA MET A 329 -24.72 14.13 4.50
C MET A 329 -23.36 13.49 4.80
N GLY A 330 -22.35 13.64 3.92
CA GLY A 330 -20.99 13.17 4.16
C GLY A 330 -20.67 11.83 3.53
N ALA A 331 -21.33 11.44 2.42
CA ALA A 331 -20.90 10.30 1.63
C ALA A 331 -19.48 10.53 1.08
N ASP A 332 -18.60 9.55 1.27
CA ASP A 332 -17.23 9.59 0.77
C ASP A 332 -17.14 9.17 -0.70
N MET A 333 -18.11 8.35 -1.15
CA MET A 333 -18.22 7.89 -2.53
C MET A 333 -19.69 7.87 -3.01
N LEU A 334 -19.90 8.15 -4.29
CA LEU A 334 -21.17 8.01 -4.98
C LEU A 334 -21.05 6.98 -6.11
N GLY A 335 -21.93 5.97 -6.11
CA GLY A 335 -21.92 4.87 -7.07
C GLY A 335 -22.98 5.04 -8.18
N PHE A 336 -22.54 4.87 -9.44
CA PHE A 336 -23.36 4.92 -10.66
C PHE A 336 -23.34 3.56 -11.34
N VAL A 337 -24.53 2.95 -11.52
CA VAL A 337 -24.63 1.57 -12.04
C VAL A 337 -24.72 1.58 -13.55
N PHE A 338 -23.73 0.97 -14.20
CA PHE A 338 -23.64 0.75 -15.65
C PHE A 338 -23.84 -0.74 -15.97
N SER A 339 -24.97 -1.27 -15.55
CA SER A 339 -25.38 -2.65 -15.79
C SER A 339 -26.90 -2.70 -15.92
N ASN A 340 -27.41 -3.66 -16.69
CA ASN A 340 -28.86 -3.77 -16.95
C ASN A 340 -29.66 -4.11 -15.68
N THR A 341 -29.91 -3.10 -14.87
CA THR A 341 -30.67 -3.15 -13.62
C THR A 341 -31.65 -1.97 -13.55
N LYS A 342 -32.54 -1.98 -12.56
CA LYS A 342 -33.45 -0.84 -12.30
C LYS A 342 -32.71 0.43 -11.85
N ARG A 343 -31.41 0.35 -11.57
CA ARG A 343 -30.53 1.49 -11.17
C ARG A 343 -29.60 1.93 -12.29
N LEU A 344 -29.86 1.46 -13.53
CA LEU A 344 -29.05 1.83 -14.69
C LEU A 344 -29.07 3.36 -14.87
N THR A 345 -27.88 3.92 -15.00
CA THR A 345 -27.66 5.33 -15.32
C THR A 345 -27.17 5.51 -16.76
N ASN A 346 -26.91 6.75 -17.19
CA ASN A 346 -26.42 7.04 -18.52
C ASN A 346 -25.26 8.06 -18.49
N GLU A 347 -24.46 8.05 -19.55
CA GLU A 347 -23.28 8.90 -19.69
C GLU A 347 -23.59 10.39 -19.50
N LYS A 348 -24.65 10.90 -20.12
CA LYS A 348 -25.01 12.33 -20.05
C LYS A 348 -25.29 12.79 -18.63
N PHE A 349 -26.07 12.02 -17.88
CA PHE A 349 -26.39 12.30 -16.49
C PHE A 349 -25.10 12.33 -15.66
N VAL A 350 -24.28 11.30 -15.75
CA VAL A 350 -23.07 11.19 -14.93
C VAL A 350 -22.10 12.34 -15.22
N ARG A 351 -21.89 12.70 -16.50
CA ARG A 351 -21.02 13.83 -16.84
C ARG A 351 -21.51 15.15 -16.25
N ASN A 352 -22.78 15.46 -16.43
CA ASN A 352 -23.35 16.70 -15.94
C ASN A 352 -23.31 16.77 -14.43
N PHE A 353 -23.76 15.73 -13.75
CA PHE A 353 -23.84 15.68 -12.30
C PHE A 353 -22.43 15.75 -11.65
N THR A 354 -21.46 14.96 -12.14
CA THR A 354 -20.10 14.95 -11.56
C THR A 354 -19.41 16.29 -11.76
N GLN A 355 -19.59 16.94 -12.91
CA GLN A 355 -19.06 18.27 -13.18
C GLN A 355 -19.67 19.30 -12.24
N LEU A 356 -21.00 19.29 -12.08
CA LEU A 356 -21.71 20.24 -11.23
C LEU A 356 -21.27 20.10 -9.77
N LEU A 357 -21.29 18.89 -9.22
CA LEU A 357 -20.94 18.64 -7.83
C LEU A 357 -19.46 18.98 -7.54
N ARG A 358 -18.53 18.64 -8.46
CA ARG A 358 -17.12 19.04 -8.32
C ARG A 358 -16.97 20.55 -8.27
N SER A 359 -17.65 21.29 -9.16
CA SER A 359 -17.57 22.75 -9.20
C SER A 359 -18.11 23.41 -7.93
N GLU A 360 -19.18 22.89 -7.36
CA GLU A 360 -19.73 23.40 -6.10
C GLU A 360 -18.79 23.15 -4.92
N TYR A 361 -18.28 21.92 -4.79
CA TYR A 361 -17.36 21.57 -3.72
C TYR A 361 -16.02 22.30 -3.82
N GLU A 362 -15.51 22.52 -5.03
CA GLU A 362 -14.32 23.33 -5.27
C GLU A 362 -14.54 24.78 -4.86
N ALA A 363 -15.69 25.39 -5.21
CA ALA A 363 -16.04 26.74 -4.82
C ALA A 363 -16.15 26.93 -3.29
N GLU A 364 -16.54 25.87 -2.58
CA GLU A 364 -16.64 25.86 -1.12
C GLU A 364 -15.34 25.43 -0.43
N GLY A 365 -14.31 25.02 -1.17
CA GLY A 365 -13.06 24.48 -0.63
C GLY A 365 -13.23 23.14 0.10
N LYS A 366 -14.27 22.38 -0.25
CA LYS A 366 -14.60 21.08 0.34
C LYS A 366 -14.07 19.92 -0.52
N LEU A 367 -13.87 18.76 0.10
CA LEU A 367 -13.52 17.52 -0.61
C LEU A 367 -14.80 16.90 -1.22
N CYS A 368 -14.90 16.91 -2.55
CA CYS A 368 -15.99 16.27 -3.28
C CYS A 368 -15.93 14.74 -3.13
N PRO A 369 -17.06 14.01 -2.97
CA PRO A 369 -17.08 12.55 -2.98
C PRO A 369 -16.39 11.96 -4.22
N LEU A 370 -15.86 10.72 -4.11
CA LEU A 370 -15.34 9.97 -5.26
C LEU A 370 -16.49 9.38 -6.08
N PHE A 371 -16.40 9.43 -7.38
CA PHE A 371 -17.42 8.94 -8.31
C PHE A 371 -17.04 7.56 -8.86
N ILE A 372 -17.88 6.56 -8.59
CA ILE A 372 -17.61 5.15 -8.88
C ILE A 372 -18.60 4.60 -9.91
N GLY A 373 -18.11 4.13 -11.06
CA GLY A 373 -18.91 3.37 -12.00
C GLY A 373 -18.99 1.90 -11.58
N VAL A 374 -20.16 1.30 -11.53
CA VAL A 374 -20.35 -0.12 -11.17
C VAL A 374 -20.73 -0.91 -12.41
N ILE A 375 -19.93 -1.93 -12.74
CA ILE A 375 -20.16 -2.80 -13.91
C ILE A 375 -20.16 -4.27 -13.53
N THR A 376 -20.94 -5.07 -14.25
CA THR A 376 -20.96 -6.54 -14.15
C THR A 376 -20.31 -7.22 -15.35
N GLU A 377 -20.07 -6.47 -16.42
CA GLU A 377 -19.43 -6.95 -17.66
C GLU A 377 -18.68 -5.80 -18.34
N THR A 378 -17.57 -6.10 -19.00
CA THR A 378 -16.76 -5.11 -19.75
C THR A 378 -17.16 -5.00 -21.22
N THR A 379 -17.88 -5.99 -21.75
CA THR A 379 -18.22 -6.11 -23.18
C THR A 379 -19.51 -5.40 -23.58
N THR A 380 -20.38 -5.09 -22.61
CA THR A 380 -21.63 -4.34 -22.86
C THR A 380 -21.32 -2.86 -23.16
N GLU A 381 -22.23 -2.18 -23.85
CA GLU A 381 -22.08 -0.75 -24.15
C GLU A 381 -22.05 0.10 -22.87
N GLU A 382 -22.80 -0.28 -21.86
CA GLU A 382 -22.81 0.35 -20.55
C GLU A 382 -21.46 0.15 -19.84
N GLY A 383 -20.91 -1.07 -19.84
CA GLY A 383 -19.62 -1.37 -19.25
C GLY A 383 -18.47 -0.61 -19.93
N LYS A 384 -18.47 -0.57 -21.27
CA LYS A 384 -17.51 0.23 -22.06
C LYS A 384 -17.64 1.72 -21.74
N THR A 385 -18.87 2.21 -21.57
CA THR A 385 -19.12 3.61 -21.20
C THR A 385 -18.54 3.94 -19.83
N ALA A 386 -18.71 3.10 -18.82
CA ALA A 386 -18.13 3.31 -17.50
C ALA A 386 -16.58 3.33 -17.56
N ILE A 387 -15.97 2.39 -18.29
CA ILE A 387 -14.52 2.32 -18.50
C ILE A 387 -14.02 3.60 -19.19
N LYS A 388 -14.70 4.06 -20.26
CA LYS A 388 -14.39 5.32 -20.95
C LYS A 388 -14.45 6.52 -20.00
N LEU A 389 -15.53 6.64 -19.21
CA LEU A 389 -15.71 7.74 -18.26
C LEU A 389 -14.62 7.74 -17.18
N ALA A 390 -14.19 6.58 -16.71
CA ALA A 390 -13.07 6.48 -15.77
C ALA A 390 -11.73 6.82 -16.45
N ALA A 391 -11.50 6.39 -17.70
CA ALA A 391 -10.31 6.75 -18.45
C ALA A 391 -10.20 8.27 -18.70
N GLU A 392 -11.33 8.94 -18.90
CA GLU A 392 -11.42 10.38 -19.09
C GLU A 392 -11.38 11.21 -17.79
N GLY A 393 -11.52 10.58 -16.62
CA GLY A 393 -11.53 11.25 -15.31
C GLY A 393 -12.88 11.83 -14.89
N VAL A 394 -13.94 11.47 -15.57
CA VAL A 394 -15.30 11.77 -15.14
C VAL A 394 -15.67 10.92 -13.92
N LEU A 395 -15.35 9.64 -13.97
CA LEU A 395 -15.37 8.75 -12.81
C LEU A 395 -13.96 8.61 -12.22
N ASP A 396 -13.87 8.47 -10.91
CA ASP A 396 -12.61 8.30 -10.19
C ASP A 396 -12.16 6.83 -10.21
N ALA A 397 -13.10 5.88 -10.27
CA ALA A 397 -12.79 4.45 -10.45
C ALA A 397 -13.98 3.66 -10.99
N VAL A 398 -13.70 2.43 -11.43
CA VAL A 398 -14.69 1.42 -11.81
C VAL A 398 -14.68 0.27 -10.81
N GLN A 399 -15.84 -0.08 -10.27
CA GLN A 399 -16.07 -1.28 -9.47
C GLN A 399 -16.42 -2.45 -10.39
N PHE A 400 -15.55 -3.46 -10.41
CA PHE A 400 -15.78 -4.73 -11.10
C PHE A 400 -16.58 -5.66 -10.20
N HIS A 401 -17.86 -5.82 -10.49
CA HIS A 401 -18.80 -6.51 -9.60
C HIS A 401 -19.04 -7.96 -10.00
N GLY A 402 -18.47 -8.89 -9.24
CA GLY A 402 -18.65 -10.34 -9.45
C GLY A 402 -17.67 -10.97 -10.44
N PHE A 403 -16.66 -10.23 -10.92
CA PHE A 403 -15.58 -10.72 -11.76
C PHE A 403 -14.30 -9.95 -11.50
N ALA A 404 -13.14 -10.49 -11.93
CA ALA A 404 -11.85 -9.91 -11.60
C ALA A 404 -11.50 -8.69 -12.47
N ALA A 405 -11.02 -7.61 -11.83
CA ALA A 405 -10.33 -6.51 -12.50
C ALA A 405 -8.95 -6.95 -13.00
N PRO A 406 -8.32 -6.22 -13.94
CA PRO A 406 -6.95 -6.48 -14.37
C PRO A 406 -5.98 -6.48 -13.19
N ALA A 407 -5.02 -7.41 -13.17
CA ALA A 407 -3.93 -7.35 -12.20
C ALA A 407 -3.07 -6.10 -12.42
N PHE A 408 -2.37 -5.64 -11.37
CA PHE A 408 -1.51 -4.45 -11.49
C PHE A 408 -0.32 -4.66 -12.43
N ASP A 409 0.15 -5.90 -12.58
CA ASP A 409 1.22 -6.32 -13.47
C ASP A 409 0.72 -6.89 -14.82
N ALA A 410 -0.55 -6.69 -15.16
CA ALA A 410 -1.09 -7.10 -16.45
C ALA A 410 -0.41 -6.33 -17.60
N ILE A 411 0.19 -7.07 -18.52
CA ILE A 411 0.83 -6.51 -19.72
C ILE A 411 -0.28 -6.12 -20.72
N PRO A 412 -0.28 -4.90 -21.26
CA PRO A 412 -1.20 -4.52 -22.33
C PRO A 412 -1.11 -5.47 -23.53
N ALA A 413 -2.24 -5.76 -24.16
CA ALA A 413 -2.30 -6.71 -25.28
C ALA A 413 -1.39 -6.35 -26.47
N ASP A 414 -1.17 -5.05 -26.71
CA ASP A 414 -0.27 -4.53 -27.73
C ASP A 414 1.23 -4.71 -27.40
N ALA A 415 1.58 -4.83 -26.13
CA ALA A 415 2.96 -5.09 -25.69
C ALA A 415 3.33 -6.58 -25.77
N SER A 416 2.35 -7.50 -25.73
CA SER A 416 2.57 -8.96 -25.77
C SER A 416 3.15 -9.43 -27.11
N GLU A 417 2.88 -8.73 -28.21
CA GLU A 417 3.45 -9.04 -29.53
C GLU A 417 4.95 -8.74 -29.62
N ARG A 418 5.49 -7.83 -28.79
CA ARG A 418 6.91 -7.46 -28.79
C ARG A 418 7.80 -8.45 -28.00
N LEU A 419 7.20 -9.26 -27.13
CA LEU A 419 7.90 -10.20 -26.25
C LEU A 419 7.86 -11.65 -26.75
N SER A 420 7.18 -11.95 -27.87
CA SER A 420 7.05 -13.30 -28.42
C SER A 420 8.34 -13.88 -29.02
N GLY A 421 9.49 -13.21 -28.87
CA GLY A 421 10.81 -13.68 -29.31
C GLY A 421 11.66 -14.39 -28.26
N ALA A 422 11.21 -14.48 -26.99
CA ALA A 422 11.91 -15.21 -25.95
C ALA A 422 11.01 -16.33 -25.41
N GLU A 423 11.40 -17.57 -25.64
CA GLU A 423 10.81 -18.76 -25.01
C GLU A 423 10.91 -18.61 -23.49
N GLY A 424 9.79 -18.31 -22.83
CA GLY A 424 9.66 -18.20 -21.39
C GLY A 424 8.44 -18.98 -20.92
N ASP A 425 8.65 -19.90 -20.00
CA ASP A 425 7.67 -20.77 -19.36
C ASP A 425 6.37 -20.03 -19.01
N ARG A 426 5.30 -20.38 -19.69
CA ARG A 426 3.94 -19.97 -19.36
C ARG A 426 3.61 -20.54 -17.98
N ILE A 427 3.23 -19.66 -17.07
CA ILE A 427 2.62 -20.06 -15.78
C ILE A 427 1.30 -20.76 -16.11
N GLN A 428 1.34 -22.10 -16.18
CA GLN A 428 0.21 -22.94 -16.54
C GLN A 428 -0.53 -23.54 -15.33
N ASP A 429 -0.19 -23.15 -14.09
CA ASP A 429 -0.75 -23.76 -12.87
C ASP A 429 -1.52 -22.76 -12.00
N MET A 430 -2.53 -22.12 -12.59
CA MET A 430 -3.65 -21.58 -11.79
C MET A 430 -4.95 -22.01 -12.45
N ALA A 431 -5.70 -22.88 -11.75
CA ALA A 431 -7.07 -23.21 -12.13
C ALA A 431 -7.88 -21.90 -12.26
N PRO A 432 -8.68 -21.74 -13.32
CA PRO A 432 -9.37 -20.50 -13.59
C PRO A 432 -10.44 -20.29 -12.52
N ILE A 433 -10.29 -19.22 -11.73
CA ILE A 433 -11.46 -18.58 -11.12
C ILE A 433 -12.36 -18.24 -12.30
N GLY A 434 -13.49 -18.94 -12.43
CA GLY A 434 -14.42 -18.91 -13.56
C GLY A 434 -14.00 -17.97 -14.68
N ARG A 435 -13.31 -18.49 -15.68
CA ARG A 435 -12.92 -17.73 -16.85
C ARG A 435 -14.17 -17.27 -17.60
N THR A 436 -14.77 -16.17 -17.17
CA THR A 436 -15.16 -15.18 -18.16
C THR A 436 -13.87 -14.40 -18.45
N SER A 437 -13.21 -14.80 -19.55
CA SER A 437 -12.08 -14.06 -20.11
C SER A 437 -12.38 -12.57 -19.99
N LEU A 438 -11.42 -11.75 -19.52
CA LEU A 438 -11.41 -10.33 -19.81
C LEU A 438 -11.41 -10.20 -21.33
N GLN A 439 -12.60 -10.26 -21.92
CA GLN A 439 -12.83 -10.04 -23.35
C GLN A 439 -13.00 -8.54 -23.52
N GLY A 440 -11.87 -7.87 -23.73
CA GLY A 440 -11.81 -6.44 -23.98
C GLY A 440 -10.55 -5.85 -23.34
N ASP A 441 -9.90 -4.95 -24.05
CA ASP A 441 -8.65 -4.28 -23.69
C ASP A 441 -8.85 -3.30 -22.53
N VAL A 442 -9.05 -3.80 -21.30
CA VAL A 442 -9.10 -2.97 -20.10
C VAL A 442 -7.67 -2.74 -19.62
N PRO A 443 -7.15 -1.50 -19.65
CA PRO A 443 -5.79 -1.22 -19.24
C PRO A 443 -5.59 -1.50 -17.74
N ALA A 444 -4.45 -2.08 -17.35
CA ALA A 444 -4.05 -2.25 -15.95
C ALA A 444 -3.97 -0.91 -15.19
N THR A 445 -3.79 0.20 -15.91
CA THR A 445 -3.75 1.57 -15.37
C THR A 445 -5.11 2.19 -15.12
N LEU A 446 -6.21 1.54 -15.54
CA LEU A 446 -7.57 2.02 -15.28
C LEU A 446 -7.83 2.06 -13.77
N PRO A 447 -8.27 3.20 -13.20
CA PRO A 447 -8.70 3.25 -11.80
C PRO A 447 -9.84 2.27 -11.58
N CYS A 448 -9.62 1.24 -10.78
CA CYS A 448 -10.63 0.22 -10.52
C CYS A 448 -10.34 -0.57 -9.24
N TYR A 449 -11.36 -1.26 -8.77
CA TYR A 449 -11.28 -2.23 -7.68
C TYR A 449 -12.30 -3.37 -7.85
N ASN A 450 -12.06 -4.45 -7.11
CA ASN A 450 -12.89 -5.65 -7.17
C ASN A 450 -14.02 -5.62 -6.13
N ALA A 451 -15.22 -6.08 -6.53
CA ALA A 451 -16.30 -6.43 -5.63
C ALA A 451 -16.64 -7.92 -5.78
N LEU A 452 -16.42 -8.69 -4.72
CA LEU A 452 -16.66 -10.13 -4.67
C LEU A 452 -18.02 -10.44 -4.06
N ARG A 453 -18.69 -11.42 -4.63
CA ARG A 453 -19.94 -11.95 -4.12
C ARG A 453 -19.68 -13.15 -3.23
N ILE A 454 -20.03 -13.02 -1.95
CA ILE A 454 -19.76 -14.01 -0.89
C ILE A 454 -21.07 -14.67 -0.46
N GLY A 455 -21.15 -15.98 -0.59
CA GLY A 455 -22.26 -16.81 -0.11
C GLY A 455 -21.79 -18.09 0.57
N SER A 456 -20.53 -18.47 0.38
CA SER A 456 -19.93 -19.67 0.96
C SER A 456 -18.47 -19.43 1.34
N ALA A 457 -17.88 -20.38 2.09
CA ALA A 457 -16.45 -20.35 2.42
C ALA A 457 -15.54 -20.44 1.17
N GLU A 458 -15.98 -21.14 0.12
CA GLU A 458 -15.25 -21.28 -1.14
C GLU A 458 -15.08 -19.92 -1.87
N ASP A 459 -16.07 -19.01 -1.73
CA ASP A 459 -15.97 -17.69 -2.34
C ASP A 459 -14.79 -16.87 -1.74
N PHE A 460 -14.32 -17.18 -0.51
CA PHE A 460 -13.13 -16.56 0.08
C PHE A 460 -11.79 -17.06 -0.50
N GLU A 461 -11.77 -18.19 -1.18
CA GLU A 461 -10.58 -18.62 -1.96
C GLU A 461 -10.34 -17.63 -3.11
N ASN A 462 -11.42 -17.14 -3.72
CA ASN A 462 -11.37 -16.08 -4.73
C ASN A 462 -10.86 -14.77 -4.16
N PHE A 463 -11.20 -14.42 -2.93
CA PHE A 463 -10.66 -13.25 -2.23
C PHE A 463 -9.12 -13.33 -2.12
N ALA A 464 -8.59 -14.47 -1.67
CA ALA A 464 -7.15 -14.68 -1.57
C ALA A 464 -6.45 -14.61 -2.94
N ALA A 465 -7.10 -15.12 -4.01
CA ALA A 465 -6.58 -15.05 -5.37
C ALA A 465 -6.53 -13.61 -5.91
N ILE A 466 -7.60 -12.83 -5.71
CA ILE A 466 -7.64 -11.40 -6.12
C ILE A 466 -6.58 -10.58 -5.38
N ARG A 467 -6.33 -10.86 -4.10
CA ARG A 467 -5.27 -10.21 -3.34
C ARG A 467 -3.88 -10.38 -3.99
N LYS A 468 -3.63 -11.51 -4.65
CA LYS A 468 -2.39 -11.74 -5.41
C LYS A 468 -2.26 -10.89 -6.68
N HIS A 469 -3.33 -10.22 -7.11
CA HIS A 469 -3.31 -9.25 -8.21
C HIS A 469 -2.86 -7.85 -7.78
N GLY A 470 -2.34 -7.69 -6.55
CA GLY A 470 -1.90 -6.41 -5.98
C GLY A 470 -3.02 -5.53 -5.44
N GLU A 471 -4.27 -6.03 -5.39
CA GLU A 471 -5.42 -5.25 -4.93
C GLU A 471 -5.33 -4.98 -3.42
N PRO A 472 -5.22 -3.70 -2.98
CA PRO A 472 -5.04 -3.40 -1.55
C PRO A 472 -6.32 -3.59 -0.75
N ARG A 473 -7.50 -3.44 -1.39
CA ARG A 473 -8.83 -3.62 -0.80
C ARG A 473 -9.78 -4.31 -1.77
N VAL A 474 -10.71 -5.07 -1.22
CA VAL A 474 -11.77 -5.76 -1.96
C VAL A 474 -13.09 -5.48 -1.25
N LEU A 475 -14.13 -5.14 -2.02
CA LEU A 475 -15.50 -5.03 -1.54
C LEU A 475 -16.13 -6.43 -1.48
N LEU A 476 -16.71 -6.80 -0.35
CA LEU A 476 -17.46 -8.03 -0.15
C LEU A 476 -18.95 -7.71 -0.21
N ASP A 477 -19.68 -8.36 -1.10
CA ASP A 477 -21.15 -8.24 -1.24
C ASP A 477 -21.83 -9.60 -1.08
N ALA A 478 -23.06 -9.61 -0.61
CA ALA A 478 -23.83 -10.85 -0.42
C ALA A 478 -24.16 -11.51 -1.75
N LYS A 479 -23.90 -12.82 -1.85
CA LYS A 479 -24.26 -13.63 -3.02
C LYS A 479 -25.68 -14.18 -2.85
N VAL A 480 -26.58 -13.82 -3.77
CA VAL A 480 -27.92 -14.38 -3.87
C VAL A 480 -28.10 -14.99 -5.25
N GLU A 481 -28.56 -16.23 -5.32
CA GLU A 481 -28.81 -16.90 -6.60
C GLU A 481 -29.82 -16.12 -7.45
N GLY A 482 -29.49 -15.93 -8.73
CA GLY A 482 -30.34 -15.26 -9.70
C GLY A 482 -30.43 -13.73 -9.59
N ILE A 483 -29.76 -13.09 -8.59
CA ILE A 483 -29.75 -11.63 -8.42
C ILE A 483 -28.32 -11.11 -8.54
N PRO A 484 -28.01 -10.28 -9.54
CA PRO A 484 -26.64 -9.81 -9.79
C PRO A 484 -26.12 -8.75 -8.80
N GLY A 485 -26.85 -8.42 -7.73
CA GLY A 485 -26.47 -7.47 -6.67
C GLY A 485 -27.68 -6.71 -6.12
N GLY A 486 -27.52 -6.02 -4.99
CA GLY A 486 -28.57 -5.21 -4.37
C GLY A 486 -29.78 -6.02 -3.86
N SER A 487 -29.55 -7.26 -3.46
CA SER A 487 -30.60 -8.19 -2.95
C SER A 487 -31.15 -7.81 -1.57
N GLY A 488 -30.47 -6.92 -0.83
CA GLY A 488 -30.83 -6.59 0.55
C GLY A 488 -30.49 -7.69 1.56
N GLN A 489 -29.87 -8.79 1.14
CA GLN A 489 -29.41 -9.86 2.03
C GLN A 489 -28.00 -9.58 2.55
N ARG A 490 -27.66 -10.15 3.72
CA ARG A 490 -26.35 -10.04 4.34
C ARG A 490 -25.47 -11.25 4.01
N ILE A 491 -24.19 -11.05 3.98
CA ILE A 491 -23.21 -12.15 4.06
C ILE A 491 -23.42 -12.86 5.39
N PRO A 492 -23.40 -14.21 5.42
CA PRO A 492 -23.49 -14.96 6.68
C PRO A 492 -22.41 -14.48 7.66
N GLU A 493 -22.84 -14.17 8.86
CA GLU A 493 -22.00 -13.57 9.89
C GLU A 493 -20.77 -14.42 10.25
N GLU A 494 -20.96 -15.73 10.28
CA GLU A 494 -19.89 -16.71 10.57
C GLU A 494 -18.75 -16.60 9.57
N LEU A 495 -19.08 -16.40 8.28
CA LEU A 495 -18.10 -16.21 7.23
C LEU A 495 -17.31 -14.89 7.39
N LEU A 496 -17.98 -13.79 7.77
CA LEU A 496 -17.30 -12.52 8.01
C LEU A 496 -16.41 -12.59 9.25
N ARG A 497 -16.83 -13.24 10.34
CA ARG A 497 -16.04 -13.39 11.58
C ARG A 497 -14.73 -14.12 11.35
N GLU A 498 -14.74 -15.15 10.54
CA GLU A 498 -13.55 -15.94 10.24
C GLU A 498 -12.49 -15.10 9.50
N LYS A 499 -12.90 -14.12 8.70
CA LYS A 499 -12.02 -13.33 7.83
C LYS A 499 -11.80 -11.88 8.27
N ALA A 500 -12.67 -11.30 9.10
CA ALA A 500 -12.61 -9.90 9.53
C ALA A 500 -11.34 -9.53 10.36
N GLY A 501 -10.59 -10.50 10.87
CA GLY A 501 -9.35 -10.27 11.61
C GLY A 501 -8.08 -10.28 10.75
N GLU A 502 -8.14 -10.74 9.50
CA GLU A 502 -6.95 -10.99 8.71
C GLU A 502 -6.47 -9.77 7.89
N THR A 503 -7.41 -9.03 7.28
CA THR A 503 -7.09 -7.83 6.46
C THR A 503 -8.27 -6.87 6.43
N PRO A 504 -8.04 -5.54 6.36
CA PRO A 504 -9.11 -4.58 6.15
C PRO A 504 -9.88 -4.88 4.85
N PHE A 505 -11.19 -4.77 4.90
CA PHE A 505 -12.10 -5.03 3.77
C PHE A 505 -13.21 -3.98 3.70
N TRP A 506 -13.88 -3.93 2.58
CA TRP A 506 -15.06 -3.12 2.33
C TRP A 506 -16.30 -4.01 2.34
N LEU A 507 -17.43 -3.52 2.80
CA LEU A 507 -18.62 -4.33 3.01
C LEU A 507 -19.86 -3.73 2.33
N ALA A 508 -20.56 -4.57 1.57
CA ALA A 508 -21.87 -4.31 1.00
C ALA A 508 -22.87 -5.40 1.39
N GLY A 509 -24.11 -5.22 1.00
CA GLY A 509 -25.19 -6.20 1.17
C GLY A 509 -25.96 -6.07 2.50
N GLY A 510 -27.24 -5.75 2.41
CA GLY A 510 -28.18 -5.71 3.53
C GLY A 510 -27.88 -4.69 4.63
N ILE A 511 -27.08 -3.66 4.33
CA ILE A 511 -26.81 -2.57 5.27
C ILE A 511 -27.96 -1.56 5.21
N ILE A 512 -28.56 -1.27 6.36
CA ILE A 512 -29.67 -0.35 6.57
C ILE A 512 -29.39 0.51 7.81
N PRO A 513 -30.10 1.65 8.01
CA PRO A 513 -29.89 2.51 9.18
C PRO A 513 -29.94 1.77 10.52
N GLU A 514 -30.88 0.82 10.65
CA GLU A 514 -31.13 0.10 11.90
C GLU A 514 -30.03 -0.91 12.28
N ASN A 515 -29.15 -1.27 11.33
CA ASN A 515 -28.15 -2.30 11.58
C ASN A 515 -26.70 -1.84 11.38
N VAL A 516 -26.47 -0.67 10.79
CA VAL A 516 -25.12 -0.21 10.41
C VAL A 516 -24.19 -0.08 11.62
N SER A 517 -24.68 0.41 12.76
CA SER A 517 -23.88 0.54 13.98
C SER A 517 -23.42 -0.83 14.51
N GLU A 518 -24.34 -1.82 14.52
CA GLU A 518 -24.00 -3.19 14.90
C GLU A 518 -22.93 -3.78 13.96
N VAL A 519 -23.15 -3.64 12.64
CA VAL A 519 -22.22 -4.14 11.61
C VAL A 519 -20.83 -3.53 11.77
N CYS A 520 -20.74 -2.21 11.95
CA CYS A 520 -19.48 -1.50 12.12
C CYS A 520 -18.78 -1.88 13.43
N SER A 521 -19.50 -1.96 14.53
CA SER A 521 -18.95 -2.37 15.83
C SER A 521 -18.41 -3.80 15.81
N LYS A 522 -19.07 -4.70 15.08
CA LYS A 522 -18.78 -6.13 15.09
C LYS A 522 -17.68 -6.53 14.11
N PHE A 523 -17.64 -5.91 12.93
CA PHE A 523 -16.77 -6.30 11.83
C PHE A 523 -15.73 -5.25 11.46
N SER A 524 -15.91 -4.00 11.91
CA SER A 524 -15.01 -2.89 11.63
C SER A 524 -14.62 -2.77 10.15
N PRO A 525 -15.58 -2.77 9.19
CA PRO A 525 -15.26 -2.61 7.78
C PRO A 525 -14.63 -1.22 7.56
N GLU A 526 -13.64 -1.12 6.67
CA GLU A 526 -13.02 0.16 6.34
C GLU A 526 -13.94 1.06 5.49
N LEU A 527 -14.86 0.44 4.73
CA LEU A 527 -15.90 1.11 3.95
C LEU A 527 -17.20 0.31 4.01
N VAL A 528 -18.31 1.01 4.14
CA VAL A 528 -19.65 0.47 3.94
C VAL A 528 -20.25 1.00 2.63
N ASP A 529 -20.77 0.09 1.79
CA ASP A 529 -21.45 0.40 0.52
C ASP A 529 -22.94 0.12 0.65
N VAL A 530 -23.74 1.18 0.60
CA VAL A 530 -25.19 1.12 0.84
C VAL A 530 -25.95 1.52 -0.42
N SER A 531 -26.87 0.66 -0.85
CA SER A 531 -27.74 0.92 -2.01
C SER A 531 -29.22 0.83 -1.62
N SER A 532 -29.81 -0.37 -1.61
CA SER A 532 -31.24 -0.58 -1.34
C SER A 532 -31.66 -0.20 0.08
N GLY A 533 -30.76 -0.23 1.05
CA GLY A 533 -31.04 0.08 2.45
C GLY A 533 -31.50 1.51 2.71
N VAL A 534 -31.24 2.43 1.77
CA VAL A 534 -31.63 3.83 1.84
C VAL A 534 -32.51 4.25 0.66
N GLU A 535 -33.27 3.32 0.07
CA GLU A 535 -34.18 3.57 -1.05
C GLU A 535 -35.64 3.44 -0.65
N ASP A 536 -36.53 4.15 -1.36
CA ASP A 536 -37.95 3.94 -1.38
C ASP A 536 -38.35 3.00 -2.53
N ALA A 537 -37.66 3.12 -3.64
CA ALA A 537 -37.74 2.22 -4.78
C ALA A 537 -36.36 2.13 -5.45
N PRO A 538 -36.06 1.06 -6.21
CA PRO A 538 -34.77 0.93 -6.86
C PRO A 538 -34.40 2.16 -7.69
N GLY A 539 -33.26 2.80 -7.34
CA GLY A 539 -32.77 4.04 -7.94
C GLY A 539 -33.38 5.34 -7.38
N ILE A 540 -34.25 5.28 -6.40
CA ILE A 540 -34.84 6.43 -5.73
C ILE A 540 -34.45 6.41 -4.27
N LYS A 541 -33.53 7.28 -3.87
CA LYS A 541 -33.05 7.38 -2.49
C LYS A 541 -34.07 8.09 -1.61
N ASN A 542 -34.10 7.72 -0.33
CA ASN A 542 -34.87 8.37 0.71
C ASN A 542 -33.94 9.19 1.60
N ALA A 543 -34.11 10.51 1.62
CA ALA A 543 -33.26 11.43 2.38
C ALA A 543 -33.30 11.15 3.89
N GLU A 544 -34.46 10.78 4.44
CA GLU A 544 -34.61 10.48 5.87
C GLU A 544 -33.84 9.20 6.24
N LYS A 545 -33.93 8.14 5.43
CA LYS A 545 -33.15 6.90 5.64
C LYS A 545 -31.64 7.16 5.51
N MET A 546 -31.21 8.00 4.56
CA MET A 546 -29.80 8.40 4.45
C MET A 546 -29.35 9.14 5.70
N MET A 547 -30.12 10.12 6.17
CA MET A 547 -29.82 10.88 7.40
C MET A 547 -29.69 9.93 8.60
N GLN A 548 -30.66 9.04 8.80
CA GLN A 548 -30.63 8.03 9.88
C GLN A 548 -29.40 7.11 9.78
N LEU A 549 -28.97 6.72 8.57
CA LEU A 549 -27.76 5.94 8.35
C LEU A 549 -26.51 6.68 8.86
N PHE A 550 -26.34 7.96 8.48
CA PHE A 550 -25.19 8.77 8.89
C PHE A 550 -25.22 9.07 10.39
N GLU A 551 -26.38 9.38 10.97
CA GLU A 551 -26.55 9.55 12.42
C GLU A 551 -26.16 8.28 13.19
N ALA A 552 -26.62 7.11 12.75
CA ALA A 552 -26.29 5.83 13.37
C ALA A 552 -24.78 5.52 13.33
N MET A 553 -24.07 5.98 12.30
CA MET A 553 -22.61 5.82 12.19
C MET A 553 -21.84 6.85 13.03
N ASN A 554 -22.36 8.04 13.22
CA ASN A 554 -21.73 9.05 14.09
C ASN A 554 -21.82 8.69 15.59
N CYS A 555 -22.66 7.71 15.94
CA CYS A 555 -22.79 7.18 17.29
C CYS A 555 -21.85 5.99 17.59
N LEU A 556 -20.96 5.62 16.65
CA LEU A 556 -19.96 4.55 16.85
C LEU A 556 -18.82 5.01 17.75
#